data_fcc16a65d7a9c11c1609c129cac5f74e
#
_entry.id   fcc16a65d7a9c11c1609c129cac5f74e
#
_cell.length_a   1.000
_cell.length_b   1.000
_cell.length_c   1.000
_cell.angle_alpha   90.00
_cell.angle_beta   90.00
_cell.angle_gamma   90.00
#
_symmetry.space_group_name_H-M   'P 1'
#
loop_
_entity.id
_entity.type
_entity.pdbx_description
1 polymer ?
#
loop_
_entity_poly.entity_id
_entity_poly.type
_entity_poly.pdbx_seq_one_letter_code
_entity_poly.pdbx_strand_id
1 'polypeptide(L)'
;MIHKFDFLVIGSGIAGMSYALSVANSGKGKVALVCKTSLDEANTAKAQGGIAAVTNLAIDNFEKHINDTMVAGDYISDPLAVKQVVCNAPAAIKALVNWGVNFDKHKDGTYDLHREGGHSDFRILHHADDTGFEIQRGLMDAVRANPNITVFENHYAVEIITQHHLGIKVTRRTPDIECYGAYILNPETKKVDTFLSKVTLMATGGVGAVYAMTSNPEIATGDGIAMVYRAKGTVKDMEFVQFHPTVLYNPSETHPAFLITEAMRGYGGVLRLPNGQEFMQKYDKRLSLAPRDIVARAIDHEMKIHGLNHVCLDVTHKDAEETKHHFPHIYEKCLSIGIDITKEYIPVCPSAHYICGGIKVDLNAESSIHRLYAVGECSCTGLHGGNRLASNSLIEAVVYAKSAAEHTLRMIDNYDFNTNIPEWNDEGTMTNEEHVLITQSIKEVGEIMSNYVGIVRSDLRLKRAWARLDLLYEETESLFKRVKATKDICELRNMINVGYLITRQAIERKESRGLHYTVDYPKHAYDKK
;
A
#
# COMPACT_ATOMS: atom_id res chain seq x y z
N MET A 1 -12.59 -25.91 -10.55
CA MET A 1 -11.89 -26.08 -11.86
C MET A 1 -10.40 -25.92 -11.65
N ILE A 2 -9.54 -26.65 -12.42
CA ILE A 2 -8.08 -26.52 -12.29
C ILE A 2 -7.53 -25.76 -13.49
N HIS A 3 -6.82 -24.68 -13.22
CA HIS A 3 -6.10 -23.85 -14.19
C HIS A 3 -4.59 -24.06 -14.02
N LYS A 4 -3.82 -23.99 -15.12
CA LYS A 4 -2.36 -24.13 -15.10
C LYS A 4 -1.73 -22.97 -15.85
N PHE A 5 -0.86 -22.21 -15.17
CA PHE A 5 -0.09 -21.12 -15.73
C PHE A 5 1.36 -21.18 -15.23
N ASP A 6 2.31 -20.84 -16.07
CA ASP A 6 3.71 -20.82 -15.61
C ASP A 6 3.91 -19.74 -14.54
N PHE A 7 3.28 -18.59 -14.72
CA PHE A 7 3.31 -17.46 -13.79
C PHE A 7 1.90 -17.08 -13.34
N LEU A 8 1.67 -17.05 -12.03
CA LEU A 8 0.46 -16.51 -11.42
C LEU A 8 0.78 -15.17 -10.74
N VAL A 9 0.13 -14.10 -11.17
CA VAL A 9 0.28 -12.76 -10.62
C VAL A 9 -1.02 -12.36 -9.93
N ILE A 10 -0.96 -12.03 -8.65
CA ILE A 10 -2.12 -11.63 -7.85
C ILE A 10 -2.00 -10.15 -7.53
N GLY A 11 -2.81 -9.33 -8.21
CA GLY A 11 -2.86 -7.88 -8.12
C GLY A 11 -2.49 -7.18 -9.43
N SER A 12 -3.26 -6.14 -9.79
CA SER A 12 -3.23 -5.43 -11.08
C SER A 12 -2.72 -3.98 -10.98
N GLY A 13 -2.04 -3.61 -9.90
CA GLY A 13 -1.35 -2.33 -9.81
C GLY A 13 -0.05 -2.32 -10.64
N ILE A 14 0.67 -1.19 -10.60
CA ILE A 14 1.96 -0.99 -11.30
C ILE A 14 2.92 -2.17 -11.10
N ALA A 15 3.01 -2.73 -9.89
CA ALA A 15 3.89 -3.84 -9.55
C ALA A 15 3.54 -5.12 -10.33
N GLY A 16 2.28 -5.55 -10.25
CA GLY A 16 1.82 -6.80 -10.87
C GLY A 16 1.85 -6.72 -12.40
N MET A 17 1.39 -5.62 -12.98
CA MET A 17 1.41 -5.46 -14.44
C MET A 17 2.83 -5.34 -15.00
N SER A 18 3.74 -4.63 -14.30
CA SER A 18 5.15 -4.53 -14.72
C SER A 18 5.84 -5.90 -14.73
N TYR A 19 5.58 -6.74 -13.72
CA TYR A 19 6.11 -8.10 -13.70
C TYR A 19 5.47 -8.96 -14.79
N ALA A 20 4.13 -8.95 -14.91
CA ALA A 20 3.41 -9.73 -15.91
C ALA A 20 3.90 -9.44 -17.34
N LEU A 21 4.07 -8.16 -17.69
CA LEU A 21 4.61 -7.73 -18.98
C LEU A 21 6.05 -8.21 -19.17
N SER A 22 6.89 -8.09 -18.13
CA SER A 22 8.30 -8.49 -18.21
C SER A 22 8.46 -9.99 -18.49
N VAL A 23 7.71 -10.86 -17.79
CA VAL A 23 7.80 -12.32 -18.00
C VAL A 23 7.07 -12.75 -19.27
N ALA A 24 5.93 -12.15 -19.61
CA ALA A 24 5.18 -12.46 -20.84
C ALA A 24 5.96 -12.16 -22.12
N ASN A 25 6.68 -11.02 -22.13
CA ASN A 25 7.50 -10.60 -23.28
C ASN A 25 8.73 -11.51 -23.51
N SER A 26 9.13 -12.30 -22.52
CA SER A 26 10.21 -13.28 -22.68
C SER A 26 9.81 -14.49 -23.52
N GLY A 27 8.51 -14.77 -23.67
CA GLY A 27 7.99 -15.95 -24.34
C GLY A 27 8.17 -17.27 -23.60
N LYS A 28 8.70 -17.27 -22.36
CA LYS A 28 9.02 -18.49 -21.58
C LYS A 28 7.81 -19.13 -20.89
N GLY A 29 6.62 -18.56 -20.99
CA GLY A 29 5.44 -19.16 -20.36
C GLY A 29 4.19 -18.30 -20.45
N LYS A 30 3.09 -18.85 -19.96
CA LYS A 30 1.78 -18.18 -19.87
C LYS A 30 1.58 -17.56 -18.50
N VAL A 31 0.98 -16.37 -18.49
CA VAL A 31 0.74 -15.58 -17.29
C VAL A 31 -0.76 -15.52 -17.00
N ALA A 32 -1.15 -15.84 -15.77
CA ALA A 32 -2.46 -15.43 -15.23
C ALA A 32 -2.27 -14.16 -14.40
N LEU A 33 -2.98 -13.09 -14.75
CA LEU A 33 -3.08 -11.88 -13.96
C LEU A 33 -4.45 -11.82 -13.30
N VAL A 34 -4.49 -11.94 -11.98
CA VAL A 34 -5.72 -12.04 -11.19
C VAL A 34 -5.92 -10.74 -10.40
N CYS A 35 -7.09 -10.14 -10.50
CA CYS A 35 -7.48 -8.98 -9.69
C CYS A 35 -8.89 -9.16 -9.12
N LYS A 36 -9.08 -8.71 -7.87
CA LYS A 36 -10.34 -8.89 -7.14
C LYS A 36 -11.47 -7.93 -7.53
N THR A 37 -11.14 -6.97 -8.37
CA THR A 37 -12.04 -6.01 -9.02
C THR A 37 -11.69 -5.93 -10.49
N SER A 38 -12.05 -4.85 -11.18
CA SER A 38 -11.61 -4.55 -12.54
C SER A 38 -10.10 -4.19 -12.58
N LEU A 39 -9.51 -4.30 -13.75
CA LEU A 39 -8.07 -4.09 -13.97
C LEU A 39 -7.63 -2.64 -13.68
N ASP A 40 -8.53 -1.67 -13.82
CA ASP A 40 -8.30 -0.24 -13.60
C ASP A 40 -8.41 0.18 -12.11
N GLU A 41 -9.06 -0.64 -11.27
CA GLU A 41 -9.21 -0.32 -9.84
C GLU A 41 -7.96 -0.74 -9.06
N ALA A 42 -7.03 0.19 -8.94
CA ALA A 42 -5.81 0.00 -8.16
C ALA A 42 -5.40 1.29 -7.45
N ASN A 43 -4.65 1.17 -6.35
CA ASN A 43 -4.09 2.33 -5.65
C ASN A 43 -3.14 3.14 -6.57
N THR A 44 -2.51 2.48 -7.56
CA THR A 44 -1.71 3.13 -8.60
C THR A 44 -2.50 4.22 -9.31
N ALA A 45 -3.72 3.92 -9.76
CA ALA A 45 -4.57 4.89 -10.47
C ALA A 45 -4.97 6.10 -9.63
N LYS A 46 -4.87 6.02 -8.31
CA LYS A 46 -5.20 7.13 -7.38
C LYS A 46 -3.97 7.95 -6.97
N ALA A 47 -2.78 7.59 -7.44
CA ALA A 47 -1.53 8.28 -7.08
C ALA A 47 -1.43 9.63 -7.82
N GLN A 48 -1.64 10.72 -7.09
CA GLN A 48 -1.55 12.10 -7.62
C GLN A 48 -0.11 12.57 -7.78
N GLY A 49 0.81 12.05 -6.94
CA GLY A 49 2.24 12.37 -7.02
C GLY A 49 2.93 11.75 -8.23
N GLY A 50 4.24 11.94 -8.32
CA GLY A 50 5.04 11.42 -9.42
C GLY A 50 5.79 10.13 -9.06
N ILE A 51 6.77 9.81 -9.90
CA ILE A 51 7.70 8.70 -9.73
C ILE A 51 9.14 9.23 -9.68
N ALA A 52 9.88 8.87 -8.62
CA ALA A 52 11.23 9.39 -8.38
C ALA A 52 12.28 8.65 -9.20
N ALA A 53 13.04 9.35 -10.02
CA ALA A 53 14.19 8.78 -10.72
C ALA A 53 15.22 9.85 -11.10
N VAL A 54 16.51 9.56 -10.91
CA VAL A 54 17.61 10.43 -11.36
C VAL A 54 17.76 10.27 -12.88
N THR A 55 17.12 11.13 -13.64
CA THR A 55 17.15 11.12 -15.12
C THR A 55 18.04 12.17 -15.73
N ASN A 56 18.46 13.19 -14.94
CA ASN A 56 19.34 14.27 -15.38
C ASN A 56 20.53 14.42 -14.42
N LEU A 57 21.68 13.86 -14.82
CA LEU A 57 22.92 13.90 -14.03
C LEU A 57 23.60 15.28 -13.98
N ALA A 58 23.12 16.28 -14.72
CA ALA A 58 23.64 17.65 -14.63
C ALA A 58 23.13 18.39 -13.39
N ILE A 59 21.95 18.03 -12.88
CA ILE A 59 21.31 18.68 -11.73
C ILE A 59 21.21 17.78 -10.51
N ASP A 60 21.20 16.44 -10.68
CA ASP A 60 21.00 15.47 -9.62
C ASP A 60 21.98 14.29 -9.72
N ASN A 61 22.10 13.47 -8.68
CA ASN A 61 22.90 12.24 -8.70
C ASN A 61 22.30 11.16 -7.79
N PHE A 62 22.74 9.92 -7.99
CA PHE A 62 22.25 8.77 -7.23
C PHE A 62 22.53 8.88 -5.73
N GLU A 63 23.68 9.43 -5.34
CA GLU A 63 24.06 9.54 -3.91
C GLU A 63 23.12 10.47 -3.15
N LYS A 64 22.71 11.60 -3.75
CA LYS A 64 21.71 12.48 -3.15
C LYS A 64 20.38 11.76 -2.94
N HIS A 65 19.88 11.01 -3.94
CA HIS A 65 18.64 10.28 -3.81
C HIS A 65 18.74 9.13 -2.79
N ILE A 66 19.88 8.42 -2.74
CA ILE A 66 20.17 7.41 -1.71
C ILE A 66 20.12 8.07 -0.32
N ASN A 67 20.81 9.19 -0.13
CA ASN A 67 20.85 9.89 1.14
C ASN A 67 19.45 10.38 1.57
N ASP A 68 18.69 11.00 0.67
CA ASP A 68 17.32 11.45 0.94
C ASP A 68 16.44 10.28 1.40
N THR A 69 16.57 9.12 0.74
CA THR A 69 15.84 7.90 1.10
C THR A 69 16.23 7.37 2.47
N MET A 70 17.56 7.33 2.77
CA MET A 70 18.06 6.87 4.07
C MET A 70 17.62 7.79 5.21
N VAL A 71 17.65 9.12 5.00
CA VAL A 71 17.19 10.11 5.98
C VAL A 71 15.68 9.95 6.22
N ALA A 72 14.87 9.85 5.16
CA ALA A 72 13.44 9.66 5.29
C ALA A 72 13.10 8.36 6.03
N GLY A 73 13.82 7.29 5.74
CA GLY A 73 13.67 5.97 6.38
C GLY A 73 14.21 5.88 7.80
N ASP A 74 14.62 7.01 8.40
CA ASP A 74 15.20 7.08 9.75
C ASP A 74 16.43 6.18 9.93
N TYR A 75 17.25 6.06 8.86
CA TYR A 75 18.48 5.26 8.79
C TYR A 75 18.29 3.75 9.13
N ILE A 76 17.07 3.22 9.06
CA ILE A 76 16.81 1.79 9.19
C ILE A 76 16.43 1.11 7.86
N SER A 77 16.46 1.88 6.77
CA SER A 77 16.38 1.34 5.42
C SER A 77 17.58 0.42 5.15
N ASP A 78 17.36 -0.63 4.34
CA ASP A 78 18.45 -1.50 3.88
C ASP A 78 19.26 -0.77 2.78
N PRO A 79 20.56 -0.45 3.00
CA PRO A 79 21.35 0.27 2.02
C PRO A 79 21.46 -0.42 0.66
N LEU A 80 21.39 -1.77 0.62
CA LEU A 80 21.44 -2.52 -0.63
C LEU A 80 20.16 -2.37 -1.41
N ALA A 81 19.00 -2.45 -0.73
CA ALA A 81 17.70 -2.21 -1.33
C ALA A 81 17.57 -0.77 -1.86
N VAL A 82 18.02 0.22 -1.07
CA VAL A 82 18.03 1.63 -1.47
C VAL A 82 18.88 1.83 -2.72
N LYS A 83 20.11 1.30 -2.73
CA LYS A 83 21.01 1.39 -3.89
C LYS A 83 20.41 0.70 -5.11
N GLN A 84 19.83 -0.49 -4.95
CA GLN A 84 19.17 -1.22 -6.04
C GLN A 84 18.07 -0.40 -6.69
N VAL A 85 17.16 0.16 -5.89
CA VAL A 85 16.03 0.94 -6.43
C VAL A 85 16.54 2.20 -7.11
N VAL A 86 17.36 2.99 -6.43
CA VAL A 86 17.81 4.29 -6.94
C VAL A 86 18.65 4.15 -8.21
N CYS A 87 19.60 3.21 -8.25
CA CYS A 87 20.47 3.04 -9.42
C CYS A 87 19.75 2.42 -10.64
N ASN A 88 18.69 1.60 -10.42
CA ASN A 88 17.93 1.00 -11.51
C ASN A 88 16.69 1.82 -11.92
N ALA A 89 16.38 2.92 -11.22
CA ALA A 89 15.24 3.78 -11.51
C ALA A 89 15.20 4.29 -12.96
N PRO A 90 16.29 4.79 -13.58
CA PRO A 90 16.25 5.26 -14.97
C PRO A 90 15.84 4.16 -15.97
N ALA A 91 16.32 2.93 -15.75
CA ALA A 91 15.94 1.80 -16.60
C ALA A 91 14.46 1.39 -16.41
N ALA A 92 13.94 1.51 -15.19
CA ALA A 92 12.53 1.28 -14.89
C ALA A 92 11.62 2.33 -15.55
N ILE A 93 11.99 3.61 -15.53
CA ILE A 93 11.28 4.68 -16.27
C ILE A 93 11.25 4.37 -17.77
N LYS A 94 12.38 3.96 -18.33
CA LYS A 94 12.45 3.58 -19.75
C LYS A 94 11.51 2.40 -20.08
N ALA A 95 11.37 1.43 -19.19
CA ALA A 95 10.44 0.32 -19.37
C ALA A 95 8.99 0.80 -19.37
N LEU A 96 8.59 1.68 -18.44
CA LEU A 96 7.25 2.28 -18.41
C LEU A 96 6.94 3.03 -19.73
N VAL A 97 7.87 3.84 -20.20
CA VAL A 97 7.72 4.57 -21.49
C VAL A 97 7.55 3.58 -22.65
N ASN A 98 8.32 2.49 -22.67
CA ASN A 98 8.19 1.44 -23.71
C ASN A 98 6.84 0.72 -23.66
N TRP A 99 6.17 0.68 -22.50
CA TRP A 99 4.82 0.14 -22.33
C TRP A 99 3.72 1.20 -22.54
N GLY A 100 4.08 2.39 -23.07
CA GLY A 100 3.12 3.40 -23.50
C GLY A 100 2.73 4.41 -22.41
N VAL A 101 3.49 4.51 -21.32
CA VAL A 101 3.32 5.57 -20.31
C VAL A 101 3.96 6.86 -20.81
N ASN A 102 3.23 7.97 -20.70
CA ASN A 102 3.69 9.28 -21.11
C ASN A 102 3.96 10.15 -19.89
N PHE A 103 5.19 10.63 -19.77
CA PHE A 103 5.57 11.64 -18.80
C PHE A 103 5.71 13.01 -19.47
N ASP A 104 5.42 14.08 -18.74
CA ASP A 104 5.50 15.44 -19.23
C ASP A 104 6.93 15.81 -19.62
N LYS A 105 7.06 16.57 -20.71
CA LYS A 105 8.34 16.98 -21.28
C LYS A 105 8.29 18.44 -21.68
N HIS A 106 9.44 19.09 -21.57
CA HIS A 106 9.69 20.39 -22.18
C HIS A 106 9.71 20.30 -23.72
N LYS A 107 9.69 21.47 -24.37
CA LYS A 107 9.73 21.55 -25.84
C LYS A 107 10.99 20.96 -26.49
N ASP A 108 12.08 20.87 -25.72
CA ASP A 108 13.35 20.28 -26.14
C ASP A 108 13.40 18.74 -25.98
N GLY A 109 12.31 18.13 -25.46
CA GLY A 109 12.19 16.69 -25.26
C GLY A 109 12.74 16.18 -23.91
N THR A 110 13.32 17.04 -23.09
CA THR A 110 13.72 16.70 -21.71
C THR A 110 12.50 16.55 -20.82
N TYR A 111 12.57 15.69 -19.79
CA TYR A 111 11.48 15.53 -18.82
C TYR A 111 11.28 16.81 -18.00
N ASP A 112 10.03 17.19 -17.83
CA ASP A 112 9.63 18.17 -16.81
C ASP A 112 9.67 17.50 -15.45
N LEU A 113 10.54 17.98 -14.56
CA LEU A 113 10.81 17.34 -13.27
C LEU A 113 10.35 18.22 -12.12
N HIS A 114 9.61 17.63 -11.19
CA HIS A 114 9.23 18.28 -9.95
C HIS A 114 10.14 17.88 -8.78
N ARG A 115 10.02 18.61 -7.66
CA ARG A 115 10.64 18.29 -6.38
C ARG A 115 9.55 18.19 -5.33
N GLU A 116 9.52 17.08 -4.59
CA GLU A 116 8.62 16.86 -3.46
C GLU A 116 9.34 16.98 -2.12
N GLY A 117 8.56 17.04 -1.03
CA GLY A 117 9.09 17.11 0.33
C GLY A 117 10.02 15.93 0.67
N GLY A 118 11.18 16.23 1.26
CA GLY A 118 12.23 15.26 1.57
C GLY A 118 13.25 15.01 0.46
N HIS A 119 12.97 15.42 -0.79
CA HIS A 119 13.95 15.36 -1.88
C HIS A 119 14.85 16.60 -1.90
N SER A 120 16.14 16.39 -2.07
CA SER A 120 17.15 17.46 -2.19
C SER A 120 17.16 18.10 -3.58
N ASP A 121 16.68 17.39 -4.62
CA ASP A 121 16.71 17.83 -6.01
C ASP A 121 15.43 17.51 -6.80
N PHE A 122 15.36 18.03 -8.04
CA PHE A 122 14.29 17.82 -9.00
C PHE A 122 14.47 16.46 -9.69
N ARG A 123 13.69 15.45 -9.30
CA ARG A 123 13.78 14.08 -9.85
C ARG A 123 12.44 13.38 -10.02
N ILE A 124 11.33 14.09 -9.78
CA ILE A 124 10.00 13.50 -9.82
C ILE A 124 9.42 13.68 -11.22
N LEU A 125 9.29 12.57 -11.96
CA LEU A 125 8.57 12.55 -13.23
C LEU A 125 7.07 12.52 -12.93
N HIS A 126 6.28 13.21 -13.74
CA HIS A 126 4.84 13.33 -13.57
C HIS A 126 4.12 13.39 -14.92
N HIS A 127 2.80 13.27 -14.88
CA HIS A 127 1.89 13.55 -15.97
C HIS A 127 0.77 14.43 -15.41
N ALA A 128 0.84 15.73 -15.66
CA ALA A 128 -0.01 16.73 -15.00
C ALA A 128 -0.12 16.48 -13.47
N ASP A 129 -1.33 16.38 -12.93
CA ASP A 129 -1.64 16.03 -11.54
C ASP A 129 -2.24 14.59 -11.41
N ASP A 130 -2.07 13.75 -12.45
CA ASP A 130 -2.70 12.43 -12.55
C ASP A 130 -1.72 11.33 -13.03
N THR A 131 -0.51 11.38 -12.50
CA THR A 131 0.59 10.48 -12.91
C THR A 131 0.23 9.00 -12.77
N GLY A 132 -0.44 8.65 -11.68
CA GLY A 132 -0.83 7.26 -11.42
C GLY A 132 -1.85 6.72 -12.40
N PHE A 133 -2.81 7.54 -12.81
CA PHE A 133 -3.79 7.17 -13.82
C PHE A 133 -3.12 6.90 -15.17
N GLU A 134 -2.20 7.77 -15.62
CA GLU A 134 -1.47 7.58 -16.87
C GLU A 134 -0.61 6.30 -16.84
N ILE A 135 0.07 6.03 -15.72
CA ILE A 135 0.83 4.78 -15.55
C ILE A 135 -0.11 3.56 -15.64
N GLN A 136 -1.24 3.59 -14.94
CA GLN A 136 -2.21 2.51 -14.96
C GLN A 136 -2.76 2.28 -16.36
N ARG A 137 -3.14 3.36 -17.08
CA ARG A 137 -3.62 3.33 -18.46
C ARG A 137 -2.61 2.65 -19.40
N GLY A 138 -1.37 3.15 -19.41
CA GLY A 138 -0.33 2.62 -20.31
C GLY A 138 -0.05 1.15 -20.09
N LEU A 139 0.04 0.73 -18.81
CA LEU A 139 0.27 -0.68 -18.46
C LEU A 139 -0.93 -1.57 -18.81
N MET A 140 -2.16 -1.11 -18.57
CA MET A 140 -3.37 -1.85 -18.96
C MET A 140 -3.45 -2.09 -20.47
N ASP A 141 -3.18 -1.07 -21.27
CA ASP A 141 -3.18 -1.20 -22.73
C ASP A 141 -2.14 -2.22 -23.18
N ALA A 142 -0.94 -2.18 -22.61
CA ALA A 142 0.12 -3.15 -22.91
C ALA A 142 -0.24 -4.58 -22.47
N VAL A 143 -0.86 -4.75 -21.28
CA VAL A 143 -1.33 -6.06 -20.78
C VAL A 143 -2.41 -6.63 -21.68
N ARG A 144 -3.42 -5.85 -22.03
CA ARG A 144 -4.53 -6.29 -22.92
C ARG A 144 -4.05 -6.66 -24.33
N ALA A 145 -2.99 -6.02 -24.82
CA ALA A 145 -2.40 -6.32 -26.12
C ALA A 145 -1.50 -7.58 -26.11
N ASN A 146 -1.12 -8.12 -24.96
CA ASN A 146 -0.16 -9.22 -24.86
C ASN A 146 -0.86 -10.61 -24.87
N PRO A 147 -0.66 -11.45 -25.93
CA PRO A 147 -1.36 -12.74 -26.06
C PRO A 147 -0.88 -13.81 -25.05
N ASN A 148 0.19 -13.56 -24.31
CA ASN A 148 0.70 -14.46 -23.28
C ASN A 148 0.13 -14.17 -21.88
N ILE A 149 -0.66 -13.11 -21.72
CA ILE A 149 -1.31 -12.73 -20.46
C ILE A 149 -2.81 -13.01 -20.56
N THR A 150 -3.31 -13.81 -19.63
CA THR A 150 -4.76 -13.99 -19.42
C THR A 150 -5.16 -13.23 -18.17
N VAL A 151 -6.08 -12.27 -18.31
CA VAL A 151 -6.58 -11.45 -17.19
C VAL A 151 -7.85 -12.07 -16.60
N PHE A 152 -7.88 -12.19 -15.28
CA PHE A 152 -9.01 -12.67 -14.49
C PHE A 152 -9.49 -11.53 -13.58
N GLU A 153 -10.42 -10.72 -14.08
CA GLU A 153 -11.05 -9.64 -13.32
C GLU A 153 -12.13 -10.19 -12.37
N ASN A 154 -12.35 -9.48 -11.26
CA ASN A 154 -13.31 -9.86 -10.21
C ASN A 154 -13.05 -11.25 -9.59
N HIS A 155 -11.85 -11.79 -9.74
CA HIS A 155 -11.44 -13.06 -9.17
C HIS A 155 -10.64 -12.82 -7.88
N TYR A 156 -11.09 -13.43 -6.78
CA TYR A 156 -10.53 -13.18 -5.47
C TYR A 156 -9.60 -14.31 -5.01
N ALA A 157 -8.34 -14.01 -4.73
CA ALA A 157 -7.41 -14.99 -4.16
C ALA A 157 -7.74 -15.25 -2.69
N VAL A 158 -8.17 -16.46 -2.38
CA VAL A 158 -8.62 -16.89 -1.05
C VAL A 158 -7.44 -17.31 -0.18
N GLU A 159 -6.55 -18.16 -0.75
CA GLU A 159 -5.40 -18.73 -0.02
C GLU A 159 -4.30 -19.14 -1.00
N ILE A 160 -3.01 -18.99 -0.61
CA ILE A 160 -1.89 -19.57 -1.36
C ILE A 160 -1.73 -21.04 -1.03
N ILE A 161 -1.38 -21.85 -2.04
CA ILE A 161 -1.26 -23.29 -1.91
C ILE A 161 0.18 -23.67 -1.55
N THR A 162 0.35 -24.39 -0.45
CA THR A 162 1.64 -24.90 0.02
C THR A 162 1.56 -26.38 0.39
N GLN A 163 2.65 -26.98 0.88
CA GLN A 163 2.66 -28.37 1.37
C GLN A 163 1.58 -28.65 2.45
N HIS A 164 1.08 -27.60 3.13
CA HIS A 164 0.00 -27.76 4.10
C HIS A 164 -1.25 -28.40 3.46
N HIS A 165 -1.57 -28.03 2.23
CA HIS A 165 -2.71 -28.56 1.49
C HIS A 165 -2.52 -30.00 0.99
N LEU A 166 -1.29 -30.51 1.07
CA LEU A 166 -0.96 -31.92 0.84
C LEU A 166 -1.00 -32.76 2.13
N GLY A 167 -1.51 -32.20 3.24
CA GLY A 167 -1.57 -32.85 4.55
C GLY A 167 -0.25 -32.81 5.33
N ILE A 168 0.77 -32.09 4.85
CA ILE A 168 2.05 -31.93 5.53
C ILE A 168 1.94 -30.80 6.55
N LYS A 169 2.35 -31.07 7.81
CA LYS A 169 2.37 -30.06 8.85
C LYS A 169 3.42 -28.98 8.55
N VAL A 170 2.98 -27.77 8.28
CA VAL A 170 3.83 -26.60 8.05
C VAL A 170 3.80 -25.66 9.26
N THR A 171 4.98 -25.27 9.72
CA THR A 171 5.18 -24.32 10.84
C THR A 171 6.17 -23.24 10.42
N ARG A 172 6.31 -22.16 11.23
CA ARG A 172 7.34 -21.13 10.96
C ARG A 172 8.78 -21.62 11.04
N ARG A 173 9.01 -22.84 11.54
CA ARG A 173 10.33 -23.50 11.60
C ARG A 173 10.51 -24.55 10.51
N THR A 174 9.49 -24.79 9.69
CA THR A 174 9.59 -25.70 8.56
C THR A 174 10.53 -25.07 7.54
N PRO A 175 11.66 -25.70 7.20
CA PRO A 175 12.49 -25.27 6.10
C PRO A 175 11.77 -25.52 4.78
N ASP A 176 12.17 -24.80 3.73
CA ASP A 176 11.78 -25.07 2.35
C ASP A 176 10.26 -25.15 2.13
N ILE A 177 9.50 -24.20 2.73
CA ILE A 177 8.08 -24.04 2.39
C ILE A 177 8.00 -23.61 0.94
N GLU A 178 7.14 -24.27 0.16
CA GLU A 178 7.04 -24.08 -1.27
C GLU A 178 5.60 -23.72 -1.68
N CYS A 179 5.46 -22.76 -2.58
CA CYS A 179 4.18 -22.34 -3.14
C CYS A 179 3.92 -23.05 -4.47
N TYR A 180 2.70 -23.55 -4.64
CA TYR A 180 2.26 -24.28 -5.84
C TYR A 180 1.16 -23.56 -6.62
N GLY A 181 0.77 -22.35 -6.19
CA GLY A 181 -0.29 -21.55 -6.77
C GLY A 181 -1.23 -20.97 -5.72
N ALA A 182 -2.48 -20.77 -6.08
CA ALA A 182 -3.50 -20.23 -5.18
C ALA A 182 -4.89 -20.81 -5.45
N TYR A 183 -5.73 -20.80 -4.41
CA TYR A 183 -7.18 -20.97 -4.51
C TYR A 183 -7.82 -19.63 -4.80
N ILE A 184 -8.65 -19.57 -5.86
CA ILE A 184 -9.20 -18.32 -6.37
C ILE A 184 -10.71 -18.46 -6.52
N LEU A 185 -11.45 -17.58 -5.85
CA LEU A 185 -12.91 -17.51 -5.96
C LEU A 185 -13.31 -16.94 -7.32
N ASN A 186 -14.10 -17.70 -8.05
CA ASN A 186 -14.63 -17.33 -9.35
C ASN A 186 -15.99 -16.62 -9.15
N PRO A 187 -16.15 -15.39 -9.65
CA PRO A 187 -17.38 -14.60 -9.43
C PRO A 187 -18.61 -15.18 -10.13
N GLU A 188 -18.43 -15.87 -11.26
CA GLU A 188 -19.53 -16.42 -12.07
C GLU A 188 -20.10 -17.69 -11.45
N THR A 189 -19.21 -18.63 -11.10
CA THR A 189 -19.59 -19.93 -10.54
C THR A 189 -19.83 -19.88 -9.02
N LYS A 190 -19.33 -18.84 -8.35
CA LYS A 190 -19.28 -18.70 -6.88
C LYS A 190 -18.55 -19.86 -6.20
N LYS A 191 -17.64 -20.53 -6.93
CA LYS A 191 -16.80 -21.61 -6.45
C LYS A 191 -15.35 -21.19 -6.42
N VAL A 192 -14.59 -21.86 -5.60
CA VAL A 192 -13.14 -21.64 -5.53
C VAL A 192 -12.43 -22.58 -6.51
N ASP A 193 -11.79 -21.99 -7.49
CA ASP A 193 -10.99 -22.69 -8.48
C ASP A 193 -9.55 -22.84 -8.01
N THR A 194 -8.82 -23.87 -8.51
CA THR A 194 -7.42 -24.14 -8.21
C THR A 194 -6.55 -23.61 -9.33
N PHE A 195 -5.73 -22.61 -9.04
CA PHE A 195 -4.74 -22.08 -9.98
C PHE A 195 -3.36 -22.64 -9.62
N LEU A 196 -2.88 -23.61 -10.39
CA LEU A 196 -1.54 -24.15 -10.25
C LEU A 196 -0.55 -23.29 -11.02
N SER A 197 0.57 -22.98 -10.39
CA SER A 197 1.65 -22.21 -11.03
C SER A 197 3.02 -22.74 -10.68
N LYS A 198 3.99 -22.49 -11.57
CA LYS A 198 5.41 -22.72 -11.29
C LYS A 198 5.99 -21.63 -10.41
N VAL A 199 5.51 -20.40 -10.60
CA VAL A 199 5.86 -19.21 -9.82
C VAL A 199 4.60 -18.43 -9.51
N THR A 200 4.48 -17.96 -8.26
CA THR A 200 3.41 -17.05 -7.82
C THR A 200 4.00 -15.72 -7.37
N LEU A 201 3.43 -14.61 -7.82
CA LEU A 201 3.81 -13.27 -7.42
C LEU A 201 2.65 -12.56 -6.71
N MET A 202 2.92 -12.05 -5.52
CA MET A 202 2.02 -11.21 -4.75
C MET A 202 2.28 -9.74 -5.09
N ALA A 203 1.26 -9.04 -5.61
CA ALA A 203 1.27 -7.60 -5.92
C ALA A 203 -0.02 -6.94 -5.43
N THR A 204 -0.47 -7.33 -4.25
CA THR A 204 -1.82 -7.10 -3.73
C THR A 204 -2.04 -5.72 -3.10
N GLY A 205 -1.05 -4.83 -3.16
CA GLY A 205 -1.14 -3.50 -2.58
C GLY A 205 -1.11 -3.47 -1.06
N GLY A 206 -1.56 -2.35 -0.49
CA GLY A 206 -1.42 -2.04 0.93
C GLY A 206 -2.58 -2.48 1.81
N VAL A 207 -2.70 -1.79 2.96
CA VAL A 207 -3.55 -2.19 4.09
C VAL A 207 -4.48 -1.06 4.57
N GLY A 208 -4.63 0.02 3.80
CA GLY A 208 -5.31 1.23 4.28
C GLY A 208 -6.72 0.99 4.79
N ALA A 209 -7.46 0.06 4.19
CA ALA A 209 -8.83 -0.29 4.58
C ALA A 209 -8.96 -0.91 5.99
N VAL A 210 -7.86 -1.28 6.62
CA VAL A 210 -7.83 -1.73 8.03
C VAL A 210 -8.09 -0.57 9.00
N TYR A 211 -8.04 0.68 8.55
CA TYR A 211 -8.34 1.89 9.32
C TYR A 211 -9.67 2.50 8.89
N ALA A 212 -10.36 3.14 9.81
CA ALA A 212 -11.66 3.78 9.55
C ALA A 212 -11.59 4.95 8.54
N MET A 213 -10.41 5.55 8.38
CA MET A 213 -10.16 6.62 7.42
C MET A 213 -8.87 6.34 6.65
N THR A 214 -8.95 6.26 5.33
CA THR A 214 -7.80 6.03 4.46
C THR A 214 -7.92 6.75 3.12
N SER A 215 -6.79 7.17 2.56
CA SER A 215 -6.70 7.66 1.19
C SER A 215 -6.62 6.54 0.14
N ASN A 216 -6.58 5.27 0.59
CA ASN A 216 -6.55 4.11 -0.30
C ASN A 216 -7.98 3.68 -0.67
N PRO A 217 -8.18 3.03 -1.83
CA PRO A 217 -9.47 2.44 -2.18
C PRO A 217 -9.85 1.30 -1.22
N GLU A 218 -11.14 0.96 -1.16
CA GLU A 218 -11.69 -0.09 -0.29
C GLU A 218 -11.00 -1.45 -0.44
N ILE A 219 -10.43 -1.70 -1.61
CA ILE A 219 -9.71 -2.94 -1.92
C ILE A 219 -8.37 -3.11 -1.17
N ALA A 220 -7.88 -2.10 -0.46
CA ALA A 220 -6.60 -2.15 0.26
C ALA A 220 -6.73 -2.88 1.61
N THR A 221 -7.10 -4.14 1.60
CA THR A 221 -7.41 -4.99 2.76
C THR A 221 -6.26 -5.86 3.25
N GLY A 222 -5.07 -5.76 2.62
CA GLY A 222 -3.86 -6.47 3.04
C GLY A 222 -3.84 -7.97 2.71
N ASP A 223 -4.56 -8.38 1.67
CA ASP A 223 -4.83 -9.79 1.36
C ASP A 223 -3.56 -10.63 1.21
N GLY A 224 -2.59 -10.17 0.42
CA GLY A 224 -1.34 -10.93 0.19
C GLY A 224 -0.52 -11.07 1.46
N ILE A 225 -0.43 -10.02 2.28
CA ILE A 225 0.28 -10.04 3.56
C ILE A 225 -0.35 -11.09 4.50
N ALA A 226 -1.69 -11.09 4.59
CA ALA A 226 -2.43 -12.02 5.43
C ALA A 226 -2.28 -13.47 4.95
N MET A 227 -2.40 -13.72 3.64
CA MET A 227 -2.23 -15.06 3.06
C MET A 227 -0.83 -15.62 3.31
N VAL A 228 0.22 -14.81 3.08
CA VAL A 228 1.61 -15.23 3.33
C VAL A 228 1.86 -15.47 4.82
N TYR A 229 1.29 -14.64 5.69
CA TYR A 229 1.37 -14.86 7.14
C TYR A 229 0.73 -16.18 7.58
N ARG A 230 -0.47 -16.52 7.07
CA ARG A 230 -1.15 -17.81 7.34
C ARG A 230 -0.34 -18.99 6.81
N ALA A 231 0.27 -18.84 5.63
CA ALA A 231 1.17 -19.83 5.04
C ALA A 231 2.54 -19.96 5.75
N LYS A 232 2.73 -19.24 6.89
CA LYS A 232 3.94 -19.24 7.72
C LYS A 232 5.13 -18.49 7.11
N GLY A 233 4.93 -17.73 6.04
CA GLY A 233 5.93 -16.81 5.49
C GLY A 233 6.26 -15.66 6.46
N THR A 234 7.41 -15.03 6.22
CA THR A 234 7.93 -13.94 7.05
C THR A 234 7.31 -12.62 6.65
N VAL A 235 6.74 -11.91 7.64
CA VAL A 235 6.20 -10.54 7.50
C VAL A 235 6.93 -9.64 8.49
N LYS A 236 7.32 -8.43 8.05
CA LYS A 236 8.21 -7.54 8.81
C LYS A 236 7.79 -6.08 8.72
N ASP A 237 8.14 -5.30 9.74
CA ASP A 237 8.03 -3.83 9.80
C ASP A 237 6.60 -3.29 9.64
N MET A 238 5.59 -4.08 10.03
CA MET A 238 4.16 -3.77 9.88
C MET A 238 3.72 -2.56 10.71
N GLU A 239 4.43 -2.22 11.78
CA GLU A 239 4.15 -1.07 12.64
C GLU A 239 4.39 0.27 11.96
N PHE A 240 5.10 0.31 10.83
CA PHE A 240 5.40 1.53 10.08
C PHE A 240 4.30 1.83 9.06
N VAL A 241 3.20 2.36 9.54
CA VAL A 241 2.07 2.84 8.71
C VAL A 241 2.16 4.36 8.60
N GLN A 242 2.29 4.87 7.37
CA GLN A 242 2.31 6.29 7.07
C GLN A 242 0.88 6.84 7.01
N PHE A 243 0.65 7.95 7.71
CA PHE A 243 -0.59 8.70 7.65
C PHE A 243 -0.37 9.99 6.85
N HIS A 244 -1.25 10.26 5.89
CA HIS A 244 -1.30 11.57 5.26
C HIS A 244 -1.97 12.56 6.21
N PRO A 245 -1.38 13.75 6.46
CA PRO A 245 -1.89 14.66 7.48
C PRO A 245 -3.26 15.26 7.14
N THR A 246 -3.55 15.48 5.86
CA THR A 246 -4.69 16.26 5.41
C THR A 246 -5.46 15.54 4.29
N VAL A 247 -6.53 14.83 4.66
CA VAL A 247 -7.61 14.45 3.74
C VAL A 247 -8.85 15.27 4.11
N LEU A 248 -9.74 15.47 3.15
CA LEU A 248 -11.04 16.10 3.39
C LEU A 248 -11.85 15.25 4.37
N TYR A 249 -12.24 15.83 5.50
CA TYR A 249 -13.12 15.14 6.43
C TYR A 249 -14.54 15.17 5.88
N ASN A 250 -14.98 14.02 5.36
CA ASN A 250 -16.35 13.76 4.95
C ASN A 250 -16.77 12.38 5.46
N PRO A 251 -17.66 12.28 6.46
CA PRO A 251 -18.07 10.98 7.04
C PRO A 251 -18.70 9.99 6.04
N SER A 252 -19.21 10.48 4.91
CA SER A 252 -19.78 9.65 3.84
C SER A 252 -18.76 9.15 2.82
N GLU A 253 -17.51 9.61 2.85
CA GLU A 253 -16.45 9.27 1.91
C GLU A 253 -15.14 8.97 2.64
N THR A 254 -15.04 7.79 3.22
CA THR A 254 -13.88 7.39 4.05
C THR A 254 -12.88 6.49 3.33
N HIS A 255 -13.27 5.85 2.22
CA HIS A 255 -12.47 4.90 1.43
C HIS A 255 -12.75 5.02 -0.08
N PRO A 256 -11.97 5.76 -0.86
CA PRO A 256 -10.86 6.63 -0.44
C PRO A 256 -11.34 7.99 0.07
N ALA A 257 -10.76 8.46 1.17
CA ALA A 257 -10.91 9.85 1.59
C ALA A 257 -10.18 10.77 0.60
N PHE A 258 -10.82 11.86 0.22
CA PHE A 258 -10.27 12.78 -0.79
C PHE A 258 -9.02 13.50 -0.26
N LEU A 259 -7.91 13.41 -0.99
CA LEU A 259 -6.63 13.96 -0.60
C LEU A 259 -6.61 15.50 -0.77
N ILE A 260 -6.32 16.23 0.32
CA ILE A 260 -5.96 17.65 0.26
C ILE A 260 -4.43 17.70 0.20
N THR A 261 -3.91 17.99 -0.98
CA THR A 261 -2.47 17.91 -1.28
C THR A 261 -1.62 18.78 -0.35
N GLU A 262 -0.38 18.33 -0.11
CA GLU A 262 0.62 19.09 0.63
C GLU A 262 0.93 20.46 -0.01
N ALA A 263 0.78 20.57 -1.34
CA ALA A 263 0.98 21.81 -2.07
C ALA A 263 0.08 22.95 -1.53
N MET A 264 -1.11 22.63 -1.01
CA MET A 264 -1.99 23.64 -0.42
C MET A 264 -1.41 24.24 0.88
N ARG A 265 -0.70 23.44 1.69
CA ARG A 265 0.07 23.95 2.83
C ARG A 265 1.29 24.74 2.36
N GLY A 266 1.95 24.29 1.30
CA GLY A 266 3.04 25.00 0.62
C GLY A 266 2.62 26.36 0.06
N TYR A 267 1.41 26.47 -0.49
CA TYR A 267 0.80 27.70 -0.98
C TYR A 267 0.54 28.71 0.16
N GLY A 268 0.51 28.25 1.40
CA GLY A 268 0.35 29.07 2.60
C GLY A 268 -0.89 28.72 3.44
N GLY A 269 -1.45 27.54 3.23
CA GLY A 269 -2.55 27.04 4.05
C GLY A 269 -2.15 26.86 5.52
N VAL A 270 -2.96 27.36 6.43
CA VAL A 270 -2.73 27.39 7.88
C VAL A 270 -3.65 26.40 8.59
N LEU A 271 -3.08 25.53 9.41
CA LEU A 271 -3.83 24.58 10.23
C LEU A 271 -4.42 25.27 11.48
N ARG A 272 -5.73 25.10 11.66
CA ARG A 272 -6.51 25.69 12.75
C ARG A 272 -7.43 24.68 13.41
N LEU A 273 -7.76 24.91 14.67
CA LEU A 273 -8.92 24.29 15.29
C LEU A 273 -10.22 24.86 14.69
N PRO A 274 -11.39 24.19 14.84
CA PRO A 274 -12.67 24.72 14.34
C PRO A 274 -13.05 26.09 14.92
N ASN A 275 -12.49 26.48 16.07
CA ASN A 275 -12.68 27.83 16.66
C ASN A 275 -11.76 28.89 16.04
N GLY A 276 -10.96 28.56 15.01
CA GLY A 276 -10.04 29.46 14.33
C GLY A 276 -8.65 29.57 14.95
N GLN A 277 -8.38 28.95 16.10
CA GLN A 277 -7.09 29.02 16.79
C GLN A 277 -6.02 28.20 16.05
N GLU A 278 -4.86 28.80 15.79
CA GLU A 278 -3.68 28.11 15.31
C GLU A 278 -3.06 27.24 16.41
N PHE A 279 -2.49 26.09 16.04
CA PHE A 279 -1.90 25.17 17.01
C PHE A 279 -0.49 24.68 16.67
N MET A 280 -0.07 24.75 15.40
CA MET A 280 1.20 24.17 14.95
C MET A 280 2.44 24.77 15.64
N GLN A 281 2.39 26.00 16.13
CA GLN A 281 3.49 26.63 16.89
C GLN A 281 3.87 25.90 18.17
N LYS A 282 2.97 25.06 18.73
CA LYS A 282 3.27 24.21 19.89
C LYS A 282 4.17 23.00 19.54
N TYR A 283 4.25 22.64 18.25
CA TYR A 283 4.84 21.38 17.79
C TYR A 283 6.10 21.55 16.96
N ASP A 284 6.14 22.52 16.02
CA ASP A 284 7.31 22.71 15.15
C ASP A 284 7.44 24.16 14.68
N LYS A 285 8.69 24.65 14.58
CA LYS A 285 9.03 26.01 14.12
C LYS A 285 8.61 26.30 12.68
N ARG A 286 8.50 25.25 11.84
CA ARG A 286 8.08 25.34 10.43
C ARG A 286 6.55 25.43 10.29
N LEU A 287 5.82 25.38 11.40
CA LEU A 287 4.35 25.47 11.45
C LEU A 287 3.69 24.43 10.54
N SER A 288 2.71 24.84 9.73
CA SER A 288 2.00 23.97 8.79
C SER A 288 2.88 23.36 7.69
N LEU A 289 4.13 23.83 7.53
CA LEU A 289 5.14 23.31 6.60
C LEU A 289 6.09 22.28 7.24
N ALA A 290 5.85 21.88 8.47
CA ALA A 290 6.60 20.79 9.10
C ALA A 290 6.43 19.47 8.32
N PRO A 291 7.35 18.49 8.45
CA PRO A 291 7.23 17.17 7.84
C PRO A 291 5.89 16.49 8.15
N ARG A 292 5.43 15.66 7.22
CA ARG A 292 4.10 15.01 7.28
C ARG A 292 3.83 14.28 8.59
N ASP A 293 4.82 13.57 9.12
CA ASP A 293 4.71 12.82 10.37
C ASP A 293 4.52 13.74 11.58
N ILE A 294 5.20 14.89 11.63
CA ILE A 294 5.03 15.91 12.68
C ILE A 294 3.64 16.54 12.59
N VAL A 295 3.22 16.93 11.39
CA VAL A 295 1.90 17.52 11.17
C VAL A 295 0.78 16.53 11.53
N ALA A 296 0.89 15.28 11.09
CA ALA A 296 -0.09 14.24 11.40
C ALA A 296 -0.19 13.98 12.91
N ARG A 297 0.94 13.92 13.62
CA ARG A 297 0.96 13.78 15.09
C ARG A 297 0.33 14.98 15.79
N ALA A 298 0.61 16.20 15.32
CA ALA A 298 0.04 17.41 15.89
C ALA A 298 -1.49 17.42 15.73
N ILE A 299 -1.99 17.12 14.54
CA ILE A 299 -3.44 17.05 14.27
C ILE A 299 -4.10 15.96 15.12
N ASP A 300 -3.55 14.75 15.15
CA ASP A 300 -4.06 13.63 15.94
C ASP A 300 -4.13 13.98 17.44
N HIS A 301 -3.10 14.68 17.95
CA HIS A 301 -3.06 15.11 19.34
C HIS A 301 -4.14 16.16 19.63
N GLU A 302 -4.24 17.23 18.82
CA GLU A 302 -5.27 18.26 19.01
C GLU A 302 -6.69 17.69 18.87
N MET A 303 -6.93 16.78 17.93
CA MET A 303 -8.23 16.11 17.80
C MET A 303 -8.58 15.34 19.09
N LYS A 304 -7.63 14.60 19.66
CA LYS A 304 -7.85 13.78 20.86
C LYS A 304 -8.07 14.60 22.13
N ILE A 305 -7.29 15.66 22.35
CA ILE A 305 -7.44 16.49 23.56
C ILE A 305 -8.69 17.35 23.54
N HIS A 306 -9.18 17.71 22.36
CA HIS A 306 -10.39 18.54 22.21
C HIS A 306 -11.66 17.73 21.88
N GLY A 307 -11.54 16.38 21.71
CA GLY A 307 -12.67 15.51 21.35
C GLY A 307 -13.24 15.82 19.96
N LEU A 308 -12.36 16.19 19.01
CA LEU A 308 -12.74 16.59 17.65
C LEU A 308 -12.56 15.42 16.68
N ASN A 309 -13.37 15.41 15.61
CA ASN A 309 -13.23 14.47 14.50
C ASN A 309 -12.38 15.04 13.36
N HIS A 310 -12.11 16.35 13.35
CA HIS A 310 -11.30 17.03 12.34
C HIS A 310 -10.69 18.31 12.90
N VAL A 311 -9.68 18.81 12.20
CA VAL A 311 -9.20 20.19 12.30
C VAL A 311 -9.50 20.91 10.98
N CYS A 312 -9.07 22.15 10.83
CA CYS A 312 -9.34 22.97 9.65
C CYS A 312 -8.05 23.36 8.95
N LEU A 313 -8.08 23.41 7.63
CA LEU A 313 -7.04 24.03 6.80
C LEU A 313 -7.61 25.33 6.22
N ASP A 314 -6.99 26.44 6.56
CA ASP A 314 -7.41 27.80 6.19
C ASP A 314 -6.57 28.34 5.03
N VAL A 315 -7.21 28.65 3.91
CA VAL A 315 -6.63 29.36 2.75
C VAL A 315 -7.42 30.65 2.42
N THR A 316 -8.38 31.02 3.27
CA THR A 316 -9.29 32.17 3.02
C THR A 316 -8.57 33.53 2.98
N HIS A 317 -7.35 33.58 3.51
CA HIS A 317 -6.50 34.80 3.47
C HIS A 317 -5.73 34.95 2.15
N LYS A 318 -5.89 33.99 1.21
CA LYS A 318 -5.30 34.03 -0.14
C LYS A 318 -6.27 34.66 -1.15
N ASP A 319 -5.73 35.09 -2.29
CA ASP A 319 -6.56 35.54 -3.40
C ASP A 319 -7.47 34.42 -3.89
N ALA A 320 -8.75 34.71 -4.07
CA ALA A 320 -9.77 33.72 -4.39
C ALA A 320 -9.59 33.12 -5.80
N GLU A 321 -9.26 33.96 -6.79
CA GLU A 321 -9.10 33.50 -8.17
C GLU A 321 -7.78 32.73 -8.34
N GLU A 322 -6.73 33.17 -7.68
CA GLU A 322 -5.45 32.46 -7.65
C GLU A 322 -5.60 31.09 -6.98
N THR A 323 -6.33 31.01 -5.86
CA THR A 323 -6.60 29.73 -5.15
C THR A 323 -7.37 28.74 -6.04
N LYS A 324 -8.42 29.20 -6.74
CA LYS A 324 -9.19 28.37 -7.70
C LYS A 324 -8.32 27.90 -8.86
N HIS A 325 -7.43 28.76 -9.35
CA HIS A 325 -6.55 28.45 -10.46
C HIS A 325 -5.48 27.40 -10.08
N HIS A 326 -4.91 27.51 -8.88
CA HIS A 326 -3.89 26.57 -8.41
C HIS A 326 -4.46 25.21 -7.98
N PHE A 327 -5.71 25.20 -7.48
CA PHE A 327 -6.31 23.98 -6.93
C PHE A 327 -7.74 23.74 -7.45
N PRO A 328 -7.96 23.66 -8.78
CA PRO A 328 -9.29 23.55 -9.35
C PRO A 328 -10.05 22.31 -8.86
N HIS A 329 -9.42 21.15 -8.83
CA HIS A 329 -10.07 19.90 -8.38
C HIS A 329 -10.43 19.92 -6.89
N ILE A 330 -9.57 20.49 -6.04
CA ILE A 330 -9.87 20.64 -4.61
C ILE A 330 -11.02 21.61 -4.41
N TYR A 331 -11.01 22.73 -5.15
CA TYR A 331 -12.10 23.71 -5.11
C TYR A 331 -13.44 23.07 -5.51
N GLU A 332 -13.48 22.40 -6.65
CA GLU A 332 -14.69 21.74 -7.17
C GLU A 332 -15.19 20.66 -6.20
N LYS A 333 -14.27 19.83 -5.67
CA LYS A 333 -14.63 18.79 -4.71
C LYS A 333 -15.21 19.35 -3.42
N CYS A 334 -14.58 20.35 -2.83
CA CYS A 334 -15.08 21.00 -1.63
C CYS A 334 -16.42 21.71 -1.89
N LEU A 335 -16.55 22.38 -3.03
CA LEU A 335 -17.79 23.05 -3.42
C LEU A 335 -18.95 22.05 -3.62
N SER A 336 -18.66 20.84 -4.13
CA SER A 336 -19.67 19.79 -4.31
C SER A 336 -20.31 19.30 -3.01
N ILE A 337 -19.65 19.51 -1.87
CA ILE A 337 -20.17 19.23 -0.53
C ILE A 337 -20.57 20.49 0.25
N GLY A 338 -20.64 21.63 -0.46
CA GLY A 338 -21.13 22.91 0.09
C GLY A 338 -20.06 23.80 0.74
N ILE A 339 -18.76 23.50 0.55
CA ILE A 339 -17.65 24.26 1.15
C ILE A 339 -16.96 25.11 0.08
N ASP A 340 -17.09 26.43 0.15
CA ASP A 340 -16.32 27.39 -0.64
C ASP A 340 -15.00 27.69 0.05
N ILE A 341 -13.90 27.04 -0.37
CA ILE A 341 -12.58 27.16 0.25
C ILE A 341 -11.99 28.58 0.23
N THR A 342 -12.54 29.47 -0.60
CA THR A 342 -12.15 30.88 -0.62
C THR A 342 -12.78 31.70 0.49
N LYS A 343 -13.78 31.16 1.19
CA LYS A 343 -14.57 31.84 2.25
C LYS A 343 -14.63 31.05 3.55
N GLU A 344 -14.45 29.73 3.47
CA GLU A 344 -14.64 28.81 4.58
C GLU A 344 -13.42 27.92 4.74
N TYR A 345 -13.18 27.45 5.95
CA TYR A 345 -12.09 26.52 6.24
C TYR A 345 -12.42 25.13 5.70
N ILE A 346 -11.40 24.43 5.19
CA ILE A 346 -11.51 23.04 4.74
C ILE A 346 -11.41 22.12 5.96
N PRO A 347 -12.42 21.33 6.31
CA PRO A 347 -12.30 20.33 7.36
C PRO A 347 -11.35 19.23 6.93
N VAL A 348 -10.29 18.98 7.71
CA VAL A 348 -9.26 17.98 7.37
C VAL A 348 -8.93 17.10 8.57
N CYS A 349 -8.56 15.84 8.28
CA CYS A 349 -8.07 14.90 9.28
C CYS A 349 -6.95 14.03 8.71
N PRO A 350 -6.14 13.39 9.55
CA PRO A 350 -5.17 12.41 9.09
C PRO A 350 -5.84 11.12 8.62
N SER A 351 -5.26 10.47 7.62
CA SER A 351 -5.74 9.18 7.10
C SER A 351 -4.59 8.20 6.87
N ALA A 352 -4.86 6.91 7.02
CA ALA A 352 -3.92 5.87 6.62
C ALA A 352 -3.62 5.99 5.12
N HIS A 353 -2.35 5.92 4.73
CA HIS A 353 -1.93 6.25 3.38
C HIS A 353 -1.01 5.21 2.74
N TYR A 354 0.01 4.71 3.47
CA TYR A 354 0.98 3.77 2.94
C TYR A 354 1.56 2.89 4.06
N ILE A 355 1.82 1.60 3.78
CA ILE A 355 2.54 0.73 4.69
C ILE A 355 3.97 0.49 4.21
N CYS A 356 4.97 0.71 5.09
CA CYS A 356 6.38 0.48 4.76
C CYS A 356 6.79 -0.99 4.98
N GLY A 357 6.07 -1.71 5.83
CA GLY A 357 6.24 -3.14 6.08
C GLY A 357 5.47 -4.02 5.11
N GLY A 358 5.52 -5.33 5.32
CA GLY A 358 4.84 -6.31 4.49
C GLY A 358 5.56 -7.65 4.44
N ILE A 359 5.36 -8.39 3.37
CA ILE A 359 6.03 -9.66 3.08
C ILE A 359 7.52 -9.39 2.90
N LYS A 360 8.36 -9.95 3.80
CA LYS A 360 9.81 -9.81 3.70
C LYS A 360 10.32 -10.49 2.44
N VAL A 361 11.09 -9.76 1.66
CA VAL A 361 11.73 -10.25 0.44
C VAL A 361 13.23 -9.97 0.42
N ASP A 362 13.95 -10.70 -0.44
CA ASP A 362 15.34 -10.43 -0.78
C ASP A 362 15.46 -9.43 -1.96
N LEU A 363 16.67 -9.21 -2.45
CA LEU A 363 16.93 -8.32 -3.59
C LEU A 363 16.35 -8.83 -4.93
N ASN A 364 15.96 -10.10 -5.02
CA ASN A 364 15.27 -10.68 -6.16
C ASN A 364 13.74 -10.65 -5.99
N ALA A 365 13.24 -10.03 -4.94
CA ALA A 365 11.84 -10.07 -4.51
C ALA A 365 11.33 -11.46 -4.09
N GLU A 366 12.20 -12.45 -3.86
CA GLU A 366 11.80 -13.77 -3.38
C GLU A 366 11.47 -13.69 -1.87
N SER A 367 10.34 -14.28 -1.48
CA SER A 367 9.91 -14.36 -0.10
C SER A 367 10.60 -15.50 0.66
N SER A 368 10.25 -15.69 1.94
CA SER A 368 10.70 -16.87 2.71
C SER A 368 9.98 -18.18 2.32
N ILE A 369 9.12 -18.14 1.32
CA ILE A 369 8.44 -19.30 0.72
C ILE A 369 8.95 -19.42 -0.70
N HIS A 370 9.53 -20.57 -1.05
CA HIS A 370 10.07 -20.81 -2.39
C HIS A 370 8.99 -20.71 -3.46
N ARG A 371 9.36 -20.23 -4.65
CA ARG A 371 8.45 -19.97 -5.78
C ARG A 371 7.41 -18.87 -5.51
N LEU A 372 7.48 -18.18 -4.35
CA LEU A 372 6.60 -17.09 -3.98
C LEU A 372 7.39 -15.79 -3.89
N TYR A 373 7.01 -14.82 -4.71
CA TYR A 373 7.60 -13.50 -4.80
C TYR A 373 6.61 -12.45 -4.31
N ALA A 374 7.10 -11.29 -3.87
CA ALA A 374 6.24 -10.17 -3.54
C ALA A 374 6.87 -8.85 -3.99
N VAL A 375 6.06 -7.98 -4.61
CA VAL A 375 6.49 -6.67 -5.14
C VAL A 375 5.46 -5.58 -4.87
N GLY A 376 5.92 -4.34 -4.82
CA GLY A 376 5.10 -3.18 -4.50
C GLY A 376 4.72 -3.14 -3.03
N GLU A 377 3.68 -2.40 -2.68
CA GLU A 377 3.33 -2.05 -1.30
C GLU A 377 3.06 -3.25 -0.37
N CYS A 378 2.68 -4.42 -0.89
CA CYS A 378 2.54 -5.62 -0.04
C CYS A 378 3.88 -6.22 0.40
N SER A 379 5.01 -5.78 -0.17
CA SER A 379 6.34 -6.29 0.11
C SER A 379 7.12 -5.40 1.08
N CYS A 380 7.96 -5.99 1.91
CA CYS A 380 8.95 -5.31 2.73
C CYS A 380 10.33 -5.57 2.13
N THR A 381 10.75 -4.70 1.23
CA THR A 381 12.07 -4.75 0.55
C THR A 381 13.19 -4.22 1.41
N GLY A 382 12.86 -3.40 2.41
CA GLY A 382 13.79 -2.62 3.21
C GLY A 382 14.09 -1.23 2.64
N LEU A 383 13.55 -0.85 1.47
CA LEU A 383 13.74 0.49 0.89
C LEU A 383 13.27 1.60 1.83
N HIS A 384 12.08 1.47 2.37
CA HIS A 384 11.42 2.56 3.10
C HIS A 384 11.87 2.69 4.55
N GLY A 385 12.43 1.65 5.14
CA GLY A 385 12.80 1.69 6.55
C GLY A 385 11.66 2.12 7.46
N GLY A 386 11.89 3.09 8.33
CA GLY A 386 10.89 3.59 9.27
C GLY A 386 9.85 4.55 8.69
N ASN A 387 10.09 5.10 7.48
CA ASN A 387 9.17 6.04 6.82
C ASN A 387 9.51 6.17 5.33
N ARG A 388 8.48 6.18 4.49
CA ARG A 388 8.60 6.28 3.04
C ARG A 388 8.90 7.72 2.59
N LEU A 389 9.93 7.88 1.78
CA LEU A 389 10.12 9.10 0.99
C LEU A 389 9.05 9.17 -0.12
N ALA A 390 8.47 10.34 -0.31
CA ALA A 390 7.44 10.54 -1.35
C ALA A 390 7.96 10.10 -2.73
N SER A 391 7.07 9.60 -3.59
CA SER A 391 7.36 9.14 -4.96
C SER A 391 8.35 7.97 -5.12
N ASN A 392 8.87 7.41 -4.00
CA ASN A 392 9.70 6.21 -4.03
C ASN A 392 8.89 4.91 -4.17
N SER A 393 7.61 4.88 -3.83
CA SER A 393 6.80 3.65 -3.86
C SER A 393 6.55 3.13 -5.28
N LEU A 394 6.28 4.02 -6.24
CA LEU A 394 6.03 3.61 -7.61
C LEU A 394 7.30 3.08 -8.27
N ILE A 395 8.45 3.72 -8.03
CA ILE A 395 9.72 3.25 -8.61
C ILE A 395 10.20 1.96 -7.97
N GLU A 396 10.00 1.76 -6.66
CA GLU A 396 10.25 0.48 -5.98
C GLU A 396 9.50 -0.65 -6.68
N ALA A 397 8.21 -0.45 -6.91
CA ALA A 397 7.35 -1.46 -7.54
C ALA A 397 7.88 -1.92 -8.90
N VAL A 398 8.30 -0.99 -9.75
CA VAL A 398 8.81 -1.31 -11.09
C VAL A 398 10.18 -1.97 -11.04
N VAL A 399 11.10 -1.45 -10.20
CA VAL A 399 12.45 -2.00 -10.07
C VAL A 399 12.40 -3.43 -9.52
N TYR A 400 11.64 -3.67 -8.44
CA TYR A 400 11.52 -5.01 -7.88
C TYR A 400 10.72 -5.96 -8.77
N ALA A 401 9.71 -5.48 -9.52
CA ALA A 401 9.03 -6.28 -10.54
C ALA A 401 10.01 -6.78 -11.61
N LYS A 402 10.94 -5.93 -12.06
CA LYS A 402 12.00 -6.31 -12.99
C LYS A 402 12.97 -7.33 -12.36
N SER A 403 13.43 -7.10 -11.14
CA SER A 403 14.33 -8.01 -10.43
C SER A 403 13.69 -9.39 -10.23
N ALA A 404 12.41 -9.42 -9.84
CA ALA A 404 11.62 -10.65 -9.75
C ALA A 404 11.52 -11.36 -11.11
N ALA A 405 11.22 -10.62 -12.19
CA ALA A 405 11.11 -11.20 -13.52
C ALA A 405 12.45 -11.81 -13.99
N GLU A 406 13.55 -11.09 -13.82
CA GLU A 406 14.89 -11.60 -14.18
C GLU A 406 15.26 -12.87 -13.39
N HIS A 407 14.92 -12.93 -12.09
CA HIS A 407 15.17 -14.10 -11.27
C HIS A 407 14.29 -15.28 -11.66
N THR A 408 12.98 -15.07 -11.75
CA THR A 408 12.02 -16.12 -12.07
C THR A 408 12.25 -16.72 -13.47
N LEU A 409 12.64 -15.91 -14.45
CA LEU A 409 12.98 -16.37 -15.80
C LEU A 409 14.25 -17.24 -15.85
N ARG A 410 15.18 -17.08 -14.90
CA ARG A 410 16.32 -17.99 -14.75
C ARG A 410 15.92 -19.32 -14.10
N MET A 411 14.93 -19.30 -13.23
CA MET A 411 14.54 -20.45 -12.41
C MET A 411 13.41 -21.29 -13.01
N ILE A 412 12.58 -20.72 -13.88
CA ILE A 412 11.30 -21.29 -14.35
C ILE A 412 11.44 -22.69 -14.96
N ASP A 413 12.54 -22.94 -15.65
CA ASP A 413 12.81 -24.22 -16.32
C ASP A 413 13.12 -25.35 -15.31
N ASN A 414 13.42 -25.02 -14.05
CA ASN A 414 13.68 -25.96 -12.95
C ASN A 414 12.41 -26.34 -12.18
N TYR A 415 11.26 -25.75 -12.51
CA TYR A 415 10.02 -25.93 -11.77
C TYR A 415 8.98 -26.68 -12.58
N ASP A 416 8.39 -27.70 -11.95
CA ASP A 416 7.25 -28.43 -12.46
C ASP A 416 5.96 -28.07 -11.73
N PHE A 417 4.80 -28.34 -12.37
CA PHE A 417 3.51 -28.22 -11.72
C PHE A 417 3.31 -29.36 -10.71
N ASN A 418 2.92 -29.02 -9.50
CA ASN A 418 2.46 -30.04 -8.55
C ASN A 418 0.97 -30.36 -8.85
N THR A 419 0.74 -31.50 -9.47
CA THR A 419 -0.61 -31.94 -9.88
C THR A 419 -1.37 -32.69 -8.79
N ASN A 420 -0.75 -32.94 -7.63
CA ASN A 420 -1.37 -33.65 -6.50
C ASN A 420 -2.15 -32.72 -5.57
N ILE A 421 -2.28 -31.44 -5.92
CA ILE A 421 -3.00 -30.46 -5.13
C ILE A 421 -4.50 -30.79 -5.15
N PRO A 422 -5.16 -30.94 -3.97
CA PRO A 422 -6.60 -31.16 -3.91
C PRO A 422 -7.36 -29.92 -4.41
N GLU A 423 -8.57 -30.11 -4.89
CA GLU A 423 -9.50 -29.02 -5.12
C GLU A 423 -9.95 -28.42 -3.76
N TRP A 424 -10.42 -27.19 -3.79
CA TRP A 424 -10.98 -26.55 -2.60
C TRP A 424 -12.15 -27.37 -2.06
N ASN A 425 -12.11 -27.69 -0.78
CA ASN A 425 -13.19 -28.43 -0.12
C ASN A 425 -14.10 -27.46 0.62
N ASP A 426 -15.36 -27.32 0.16
CA ASP A 426 -16.42 -26.56 0.79
C ASP A 426 -17.55 -27.47 1.34
N GLU A 427 -17.29 -28.78 1.45
CA GLU A 427 -18.24 -29.74 1.99
C GLU A 427 -18.61 -29.40 3.45
N GLY A 428 -19.91 -29.42 3.72
CA GLY A 428 -20.45 -29.07 5.04
C GLY A 428 -20.58 -27.57 5.31
N THR A 429 -20.16 -26.71 4.37
CA THR A 429 -20.36 -25.25 4.50
C THR A 429 -21.73 -24.81 4.00
N MET A 430 -22.26 -23.73 4.57
CA MET A 430 -23.54 -23.14 4.17
C MET A 430 -23.37 -21.71 3.64
N THR A 431 -24.37 -21.19 2.97
CA THR A 431 -24.40 -19.77 2.61
C THR A 431 -24.59 -18.94 3.88
N ASN A 432 -23.78 -17.88 4.03
CA ASN A 432 -23.97 -16.94 5.13
C ASN A 432 -25.20 -16.06 4.83
N GLU A 433 -26.21 -16.09 5.70
CA GLU A 433 -27.42 -15.27 5.58
C GLU A 433 -27.32 -13.98 6.42
N GLU A 434 -26.45 -13.97 7.42
CA GLU A 434 -26.28 -12.83 8.34
C GLU A 434 -25.08 -11.96 7.96
N HIS A 435 -25.23 -11.14 6.91
CA HIS A 435 -24.17 -10.22 6.47
C HIS A 435 -23.77 -9.19 7.53
N VAL A 436 -24.62 -8.91 8.51
CA VAL A 436 -24.32 -7.98 9.61
C VAL A 436 -23.11 -8.42 10.43
N LEU A 437 -22.87 -9.73 10.57
CA LEU A 437 -21.71 -10.26 11.30
C LEU A 437 -20.38 -9.84 10.65
N ILE A 438 -20.37 -9.75 9.32
CA ILE A 438 -19.18 -9.33 8.56
C ILE A 438 -19.07 -7.81 8.57
N THR A 439 -20.13 -7.10 8.18
CA THR A 439 -20.10 -5.65 8.02
C THR A 439 -19.86 -4.90 9.34
N GLN A 440 -20.40 -5.42 10.45
CA GLN A 440 -20.16 -4.87 11.78
C GLN A 440 -18.70 -5.10 12.21
N SER A 441 -18.18 -6.31 12.00
CA SER A 441 -16.78 -6.63 12.36
C SER A 441 -15.77 -5.82 11.55
N ILE A 442 -16.02 -5.54 10.26
CA ILE A 442 -15.19 -4.65 9.45
C ILE A 442 -15.12 -3.24 10.06
N LYS A 443 -16.28 -2.68 10.44
CA LYS A 443 -16.32 -1.37 11.12
C LYS A 443 -15.57 -1.37 12.44
N GLU A 444 -15.74 -2.44 13.23
CA GLU A 444 -15.08 -2.57 14.52
C GLU A 444 -13.55 -2.66 14.38
N VAL A 445 -13.04 -3.41 13.39
CA VAL A 445 -11.59 -3.42 13.06
C VAL A 445 -11.11 -2.01 12.74
N GLY A 446 -11.82 -1.28 11.86
CA GLY A 446 -11.48 0.10 11.50
C GLY A 446 -11.38 1.03 12.71
N GLU A 447 -12.35 0.97 13.61
CA GLU A 447 -12.39 1.79 14.84
C GLU A 447 -11.28 1.38 15.83
N ILE A 448 -11.05 0.08 16.04
CA ILE A 448 -9.97 -0.40 16.91
C ILE A 448 -8.62 0.11 16.40
N MET A 449 -8.35 -0.05 15.10
CA MET A 449 -7.08 0.32 14.52
C MET A 449 -6.86 1.84 14.54
N SER A 450 -7.87 2.63 14.20
CA SER A 450 -7.77 4.10 14.19
C SER A 450 -7.59 4.68 15.60
N ASN A 451 -8.33 4.17 16.58
CA ASN A 451 -8.33 4.73 17.93
C ASN A 451 -7.16 4.24 18.80
N TYR A 452 -6.72 2.98 18.62
CA TYR A 452 -5.72 2.37 19.50
C TYR A 452 -4.36 2.13 18.83
N VAL A 453 -4.31 1.96 17.49
CA VAL A 453 -3.10 1.59 16.72
C VAL A 453 -2.77 2.64 15.65
N GLY A 454 -3.32 3.84 15.79
CA GLY A 454 -3.14 4.96 14.87
C GLY A 454 -1.77 5.63 15.01
N ILE A 455 -1.75 6.96 14.85
CA ILE A 455 -0.53 7.78 14.77
C ILE A 455 0.21 7.83 16.10
N VAL A 456 -0.51 8.12 17.20
CA VAL A 456 0.06 8.18 18.56
C VAL A 456 -0.38 6.96 19.34
N ARG A 457 0.57 6.13 19.74
CA ARG A 457 0.37 4.83 20.39
C ARG A 457 0.74 4.87 21.87
N SER A 458 0.27 3.88 22.62
CA SER A 458 0.72 3.59 23.99
C SER A 458 0.56 2.10 24.27
N ASP A 459 1.35 1.57 25.22
CA ASP A 459 1.27 0.15 25.64
C ASP A 459 -0.16 -0.22 26.08
N LEU A 460 -0.85 0.69 26.77
CA LEU A 460 -2.24 0.47 27.20
C LEU A 460 -3.20 0.33 26.02
N ARG A 461 -3.10 1.23 25.02
CA ARG A 461 -3.96 1.21 23.83
C ARG A 461 -3.68 -0.02 22.98
N LEU A 462 -2.40 -0.34 22.73
CA LEU A 462 -1.99 -1.50 21.96
C LEU A 462 -2.47 -2.82 22.59
N LYS A 463 -2.39 -2.97 23.91
CA LYS A 463 -2.92 -4.15 24.64
C LYS A 463 -4.45 -4.26 24.50
N ARG A 464 -5.17 -3.13 24.51
CA ARG A 464 -6.62 -3.13 24.28
C ARG A 464 -6.98 -3.52 22.86
N ALA A 465 -6.24 -3.03 21.87
CA ALA A 465 -6.41 -3.43 20.47
C ALA A 465 -6.19 -4.93 20.30
N TRP A 466 -5.08 -5.43 20.85
CA TRP A 466 -4.75 -6.86 20.82
C TRP A 466 -5.91 -7.74 21.32
N ALA A 467 -6.42 -7.47 22.53
CA ALA A 467 -7.48 -8.28 23.12
C ALA A 467 -8.78 -8.27 22.30
N ARG A 468 -9.12 -7.14 21.65
CA ARG A 468 -10.30 -7.04 20.78
C ARG A 468 -10.10 -7.75 19.46
N LEU A 469 -8.95 -7.58 18.83
CA LEU A 469 -8.62 -8.25 17.57
C LEU A 469 -8.55 -9.78 17.74
N ASP A 470 -8.11 -10.25 18.89
CA ASP A 470 -8.07 -11.69 19.22
C ASP A 470 -9.48 -12.28 19.29
N LEU A 471 -10.43 -11.58 19.93
CA LEU A 471 -11.84 -11.97 19.96
C LEU A 471 -12.44 -12.00 18.53
N LEU A 472 -12.25 -10.94 17.77
CA LEU A 472 -12.73 -10.86 16.37
C LEU A 472 -12.11 -11.96 15.50
N TYR A 473 -10.85 -12.32 15.76
CA TYR A 473 -10.18 -13.42 15.06
C TYR A 473 -10.87 -14.76 15.33
N GLU A 474 -11.15 -15.10 16.59
CA GLU A 474 -11.82 -16.35 16.97
C GLU A 474 -13.21 -16.45 16.35
N GLU A 475 -14.00 -15.38 16.43
CA GLU A 475 -15.35 -15.31 15.85
C GLU A 475 -15.32 -15.46 14.32
N THR A 476 -14.40 -14.75 13.67
CA THR A 476 -14.28 -14.77 12.20
C THR A 476 -13.77 -16.12 11.69
N GLU A 477 -12.77 -16.73 12.33
CA GLU A 477 -12.30 -18.08 11.97
C GLU A 477 -13.39 -19.15 12.19
N SER A 478 -14.19 -19.01 13.27
CA SER A 478 -15.34 -19.87 13.51
C SER A 478 -16.40 -19.72 12.41
N LEU A 479 -16.70 -18.49 11.99
CA LEU A 479 -17.63 -18.21 10.90
C LEU A 479 -17.10 -18.75 9.58
N PHE A 480 -15.85 -18.44 9.22
CA PHE A 480 -15.22 -18.86 7.96
C PHE A 480 -15.25 -20.37 7.74
N LYS A 481 -15.08 -21.17 8.80
CA LYS A 481 -15.14 -22.63 8.72
C LYS A 481 -16.54 -23.18 8.45
N ARG A 482 -17.60 -22.40 8.71
CA ARG A 482 -19.00 -22.83 8.58
C ARG A 482 -19.67 -22.33 7.31
N VAL A 483 -19.11 -21.29 6.68
CA VAL A 483 -19.73 -20.66 5.51
C VAL A 483 -18.90 -20.86 4.26
N LYS A 484 -19.56 -20.80 3.09
CA LYS A 484 -18.87 -20.77 1.80
C LYS A 484 -17.98 -19.52 1.73
N ALA A 485 -16.82 -19.69 1.15
CA ALA A 485 -15.90 -18.58 0.95
C ALA A 485 -16.53 -17.52 0.04
N THR A 486 -16.63 -16.30 0.54
CA THR A 486 -17.02 -15.10 -0.22
C THR A 486 -15.92 -14.05 -0.09
N LYS A 487 -15.91 -13.06 -0.97
CA LYS A 487 -14.95 -11.96 -0.91
C LYS A 487 -14.96 -11.30 0.49
N ASP A 488 -16.13 -10.93 0.99
CA ASP A 488 -16.30 -10.14 2.20
C ASP A 488 -15.76 -10.84 3.46
N ILE A 489 -16.06 -12.15 3.64
CA ILE A 489 -15.54 -12.90 4.78
C ILE A 489 -14.02 -13.10 4.68
N CYS A 490 -13.49 -13.28 3.48
CA CYS A 490 -12.06 -13.41 3.26
C CYS A 490 -11.33 -12.09 3.51
N GLU A 491 -11.89 -10.95 3.07
CA GLU A 491 -11.34 -9.61 3.35
C GLU A 491 -11.35 -9.30 4.84
N LEU A 492 -12.46 -9.56 5.54
CA LEU A 492 -12.53 -9.41 7.00
C LEU A 492 -11.44 -10.22 7.71
N ARG A 493 -11.29 -11.49 7.32
CA ARG A 493 -10.26 -12.40 7.86
C ARG A 493 -8.85 -11.83 7.64
N ASN A 494 -8.59 -11.27 6.46
CA ASN A 494 -7.32 -10.65 6.12
C ASN A 494 -7.07 -9.37 6.90
N MET A 495 -8.07 -8.50 7.01
CA MET A 495 -7.98 -7.24 7.78
C MET A 495 -7.66 -7.50 9.26
N ILE A 496 -8.28 -8.51 9.88
CA ILE A 496 -8.00 -8.90 11.27
C ILE A 496 -6.55 -9.40 11.41
N ASN A 497 -6.09 -10.26 10.50
CA ASN A 497 -4.70 -10.76 10.50
C ASN A 497 -3.68 -9.61 10.39
N VAL A 498 -3.94 -8.65 9.49
CA VAL A 498 -3.09 -7.47 9.29
C VAL A 498 -3.12 -6.55 10.51
N GLY A 499 -4.30 -6.26 11.05
CA GLY A 499 -4.46 -5.47 12.27
C GLY A 499 -3.72 -6.08 13.46
N TYR A 500 -3.79 -7.41 13.60
CA TYR A 500 -3.02 -8.17 14.57
C TYR A 500 -1.51 -8.00 14.36
N LEU A 501 -1.01 -8.12 13.12
CA LEU A 501 0.42 -7.99 12.81
C LEU A 501 0.95 -6.59 13.11
N ILE A 502 0.21 -5.54 12.71
CA ILE A 502 0.56 -4.15 13.01
C ILE A 502 0.62 -3.94 14.52
N THR A 503 -0.41 -4.38 15.24
CA THR A 503 -0.49 -4.23 16.70
C THR A 503 0.62 -4.98 17.42
N ARG A 504 0.90 -6.21 17.01
CA ARG A 504 1.94 -7.06 17.58
C ARG A 504 3.32 -6.43 17.42
N GLN A 505 3.69 -6.05 16.21
CA GLN A 505 5.02 -5.48 15.95
C GLN A 505 5.17 -4.10 16.60
N ALA A 506 4.06 -3.32 16.72
CA ALA A 506 4.05 -2.09 17.51
C ALA A 506 4.26 -2.35 19.02
N ILE A 507 3.73 -3.44 19.58
CA ILE A 507 3.96 -3.84 20.99
C ILE A 507 5.42 -4.28 21.19
N GLU A 508 5.99 -4.99 20.23
CA GLU A 508 7.37 -5.51 20.29
C GLU A 508 8.42 -4.38 20.19
N ARG A 509 8.12 -3.28 19.49
CA ARG A 509 9.02 -2.13 19.34
C ARG A 509 8.95 -1.17 20.52
N LYS A 510 9.92 -1.22 21.41
CA LYS A 510 10.02 -0.38 22.63
C LYS A 510 10.87 0.88 22.40
N GLU A 511 10.60 1.58 21.30
CA GLU A 511 11.20 2.86 20.95
C GLU A 511 10.26 3.65 20.04
N SER A 512 10.37 4.98 20.01
CA SER A 512 9.77 5.81 18.96
C SER A 512 10.76 5.96 17.83
N ARG A 513 10.37 5.52 16.61
CA ARG A 513 11.23 5.52 15.44
C ARG A 513 10.42 5.59 14.16
N GLY A 514 10.83 6.48 13.24
CA GLY A 514 10.09 6.69 12.00
C GLY A 514 8.62 6.98 12.26
N LEU A 515 7.76 6.21 11.61
CA LEU A 515 6.29 6.31 11.73
C LEU A 515 5.74 5.69 13.02
N HIS A 516 6.50 4.86 13.71
CA HIS A 516 6.09 4.30 14.99
C HIS A 516 6.41 5.27 16.13
N TYR A 517 5.38 5.97 16.61
CA TYR A 517 5.49 6.86 17.76
C TYR A 517 4.65 6.36 18.94
N THR A 518 5.27 6.26 20.12
CA THR A 518 4.61 5.84 21.35
C THR A 518 4.94 6.78 22.50
N VAL A 519 3.91 7.13 23.29
CA VAL A 519 4.07 8.02 24.45
C VAL A 519 4.86 7.37 25.58
N ASP A 520 4.90 6.04 25.64
CA ASP A 520 5.62 5.30 26.70
C ASP A 520 7.14 5.26 26.43
N TYR A 521 7.55 5.42 25.17
CA TYR A 521 8.96 5.42 24.73
C TYR A 521 9.23 6.58 23.76
N PRO A 522 9.08 7.86 24.22
CA PRO A 522 9.06 9.02 23.32
C PRO A 522 10.44 9.41 22.75
N LYS A 523 11.52 8.89 23.34
CA LYS A 523 12.89 9.22 22.89
C LYS A 523 13.29 8.33 21.73
N HIS A 524 13.91 8.95 20.72
CA HIS A 524 14.56 8.25 19.63
C HIS A 524 15.73 7.41 20.14
N ALA A 525 15.99 6.22 19.57
CA ALA A 525 17.09 5.36 19.99
C ALA A 525 18.47 6.04 19.91
N TYR A 526 18.63 7.03 19.03
CA TYR A 526 19.86 7.83 18.89
C TYR A 526 19.99 9.00 19.86
N ASP A 527 18.93 9.39 20.56
CA ASP A 527 18.95 10.49 21.54
C ASP A 527 19.62 10.09 22.88
N LYS A 528 20.15 8.87 22.95
CA LYS A 528 20.82 8.33 24.14
C LYS A 528 22.35 8.55 24.15
N LYS A 529 22.87 9.42 23.25
CA LYS A 529 24.28 9.81 23.25
C LYS A 529 24.45 11.23 23.74
#